data_4767126e2d6493194bbe7866562ebea8
#
_entry.id   4767126e2d6493194bbe7866562ebea8
#
_cell.length_a   1.000
_cell.length_b   1.000
_cell.length_c   1.000
_cell.angle_alpha   90.00
_cell.angle_beta   90.00
_cell.angle_gamma   90.00
#
_symmetry.space_group_name_H-M   'P 1'
#
loop_
_entity.id
_entity.type
_entity.pdbx_description
1 polymer ?
#
loop_
_entity_poly.entity_id
_entity_poly.type
_entity_poly.pdbx_seq_one_letter_code
_entity_poly.pdbx_strand_id
1 'polypeptide(L)'
;MQIPILFEPNYLRDSIWTEQTRLGIEQIATQRRYTLYKIDGDTYQDFDYEKLFGDGPRLLIMLSTYYAWTQQALAFFEKKKIQVITGNSIQSKAIVGRVSFHYEDAIISLLEHLRSCGCTHTALFGCFRNSDSDIQEKTYFFQEMRLAGISNPEDACFEGHENLTDCYHSFKKRIHEFDSVICVNDIAACMLTKTLIQDGFRIPEDMQIVTIGATTKLRDIGSITLTGINYSDRDAGKHMVLLFRYLWHNACDNATSHILGNILISGKLKIGNSTRLSETTIQKASQSAPASNSNLPSLDFYSNSKVRTYFRLETLVQSCDQTDMQILKCLLEDNSYEKISKALFLARSSVHYRIRCLEKAIGVTTLDELKDFLRSNQFEDIIRMN
;
A
#
# COMPACT_ATOMS: atom_id res chain seq x y z
N MET A 1 -28.81 6.90 2.85
CA MET A 1 -28.12 6.18 3.94
C MET A 1 -26.87 6.97 4.27
N GLN A 2 -26.62 7.19 5.58
CA GLN A 2 -25.41 7.82 6.08
C GLN A 2 -24.41 6.73 6.49
N ILE A 3 -23.15 6.89 6.11
CA ILE A 3 -22.08 5.93 6.41
C ILE A 3 -21.02 6.65 7.24
N PRO A 4 -20.92 6.35 8.53
CA PRO A 4 -19.86 6.87 9.39
C PRO A 4 -18.52 6.20 9.05
N ILE A 5 -17.48 7.01 8.89
CA ILE A 5 -16.12 6.54 8.61
C ILE A 5 -15.16 7.21 9.57
N LEU A 6 -14.46 6.41 10.33
CA LEU A 6 -13.36 6.84 11.19
C LEU A 6 -12.04 6.66 10.44
N PHE A 7 -11.25 7.72 10.39
CA PHE A 7 -9.88 7.69 9.88
C PHE A 7 -8.91 7.80 11.06
N GLU A 8 -7.88 6.96 11.07
CA GLU A 8 -6.79 7.17 12.02
C GLU A 8 -6.10 8.53 11.77
N PRO A 9 -5.48 9.14 12.79
CA PRO A 9 -4.69 10.35 12.60
C PRO A 9 -3.64 10.16 11.51
N ASN A 10 -3.53 11.13 10.59
CA ASN A 10 -2.59 11.11 9.47
C ASN A 10 -2.77 9.99 8.43
N TYR A 11 -3.85 9.19 8.51
CA TYR A 11 -4.13 8.09 7.58
C TYR A 11 -3.86 8.41 6.11
N LEU A 12 -4.25 9.60 5.65
CA LEU A 12 -4.09 10.01 4.26
C LEU A 12 -2.73 10.64 3.94
N ARG A 13 -1.88 10.89 4.94
CA ARG A 13 -0.57 11.52 4.74
C ARG A 13 0.55 10.51 4.54
N ASP A 14 0.41 9.34 5.15
CA ASP A 14 1.51 8.43 5.35
C ASP A 14 1.43 7.17 4.46
N SER A 15 0.37 7.06 3.63
CA SER A 15 0.19 5.91 2.75
C SER A 15 -0.55 6.24 1.46
N ILE A 16 0.03 5.82 0.33
CA ILE A 16 -0.60 5.93 -1.00
C ILE A 16 -1.78 4.97 -1.18
N TRP A 17 -1.76 3.82 -0.49
CA TRP A 17 -2.82 2.80 -0.56
C TRP A 17 -4.11 3.30 0.09
N THR A 18 -3.98 4.07 1.16
CA THR A 18 -5.13 4.64 1.89
C THR A 18 -5.94 5.61 1.03
N GLU A 19 -5.27 6.37 0.18
CA GLU A 19 -5.94 7.29 -0.76
C GLU A 19 -6.78 6.51 -1.80
N GLN A 20 -6.28 5.42 -2.36
CA GLN A 20 -7.04 4.61 -3.31
C GLN A 20 -8.25 3.93 -2.64
N THR A 21 -8.10 3.45 -1.40
CA THR A 21 -9.21 2.91 -0.61
C THR A 21 -10.27 3.99 -0.37
N ARG A 22 -9.87 5.19 0.04
CA ARG A 22 -10.76 6.35 0.22
C ARG A 22 -11.52 6.68 -1.07
N LEU A 23 -10.82 6.76 -2.20
CA LEU A 23 -11.43 7.01 -3.51
C LEU A 23 -12.44 5.93 -3.90
N GLY A 24 -12.17 4.67 -3.56
CA GLY A 24 -13.12 3.56 -3.76
C GLY A 24 -14.40 3.73 -2.96
N ILE A 25 -14.27 4.12 -1.69
CA ILE A 25 -15.41 4.43 -0.82
C ILE A 25 -16.23 5.58 -1.40
N GLU A 26 -15.59 6.69 -1.75
CA GLU A 26 -16.26 7.88 -2.28
C GLU A 26 -16.96 7.60 -3.61
N GLN A 27 -16.34 6.81 -4.48
CA GLN A 27 -16.92 6.41 -5.76
C GLN A 27 -18.23 5.67 -5.58
N ILE A 28 -18.26 4.62 -4.77
CA ILE A 28 -19.49 3.82 -4.58
C ILE A 28 -20.53 4.57 -3.77
N ALA A 29 -20.12 5.39 -2.79
CA ALA A 29 -21.05 6.24 -2.06
C ALA A 29 -21.76 7.23 -2.97
N THR A 30 -21.02 7.91 -3.87
CA THR A 30 -21.58 8.83 -4.86
C THR A 30 -22.53 8.10 -5.82
N GLN A 31 -22.12 6.96 -6.38
CA GLN A 31 -22.96 6.16 -7.28
C GLN A 31 -24.28 5.71 -6.65
N ARG A 32 -24.25 5.41 -5.35
CA ARG A 32 -25.41 4.94 -4.57
C ARG A 32 -26.17 6.05 -3.85
N ARG A 33 -25.73 7.32 -3.98
CA ARG A 33 -26.28 8.48 -3.26
C ARG A 33 -26.26 8.31 -1.74
N TYR A 34 -25.16 7.76 -1.21
CA TYR A 34 -24.91 7.69 0.22
C TYR A 34 -24.14 8.92 0.70
N THR A 35 -24.43 9.37 1.90
CA THR A 35 -23.71 10.46 2.56
C THR A 35 -22.62 9.88 3.44
N LEU A 36 -21.37 10.28 3.22
CA LEU A 36 -20.26 9.90 4.08
C LEU A 36 -20.15 10.88 5.23
N TYR A 37 -20.04 10.36 6.44
CA TYR A 37 -19.79 11.13 7.65
C TYR A 37 -18.40 10.80 8.19
N LYS A 38 -17.47 11.74 8.09
CA LYS A 38 -16.09 11.55 8.52
C LYS A 38 -15.96 11.83 10.01
N ILE A 39 -15.38 10.89 10.75
CA ILE A 39 -15.00 11.01 12.16
C ILE A 39 -13.49 11.14 12.21
N ASP A 40 -13.01 12.12 12.96
CA ASP A 40 -11.58 12.39 13.13
C ASP A 40 -10.98 11.45 14.17
N GLY A 41 -9.86 10.82 13.82
CA GLY A 41 -9.14 9.89 14.66
C GLY A 41 -8.47 10.51 15.88
N ASP A 42 -8.23 11.82 15.90
CA ASP A 42 -7.70 12.52 17.08
C ASP A 42 -8.78 12.77 18.15
N THR A 43 -10.04 12.91 17.72
CA THR A 43 -11.15 13.32 18.59
C THR A 43 -12.27 12.28 18.69
N TYR A 44 -12.09 11.08 18.15
CA TYR A 44 -13.15 10.07 18.08
C TYR A 44 -13.69 9.64 19.45
N GLN A 45 -12.91 9.76 20.53
CA GLN A 45 -13.34 9.36 21.87
C GLN A 45 -14.39 10.34 22.47
N ASP A 46 -14.30 11.62 22.10
CA ASP A 46 -15.18 12.68 22.55
C ASP A 46 -16.38 12.90 21.62
N PHE A 47 -16.49 12.09 20.57
CA PHE A 47 -17.51 12.22 19.55
C PHE A 47 -18.90 11.76 20.06
N ASP A 48 -19.96 12.49 19.70
CA ASP A 48 -21.35 12.17 20.09
C ASP A 48 -21.96 11.07 19.19
N TYR A 49 -21.69 9.84 19.54
CA TYR A 49 -22.20 8.65 18.83
C TYR A 49 -23.69 8.44 19.01
N GLU A 50 -24.29 8.90 20.11
CA GLU A 50 -25.73 8.79 20.33
C GLU A 50 -26.49 9.64 19.32
N LYS A 51 -26.02 10.87 19.11
CA LYS A 51 -26.57 11.76 18.10
C LYS A 51 -26.34 11.22 16.66
N LEU A 52 -25.21 10.57 16.41
CA LEU A 52 -24.90 10.03 15.09
C LEU A 52 -25.79 8.87 14.69
N PHE A 53 -25.96 7.91 15.60
CA PHE A 53 -26.69 6.68 15.30
C PHE A 53 -28.21 6.76 15.59
N GLY A 54 -28.61 7.58 16.57
CA GLY A 54 -29.99 7.58 17.06
C GLY A 54 -30.46 6.17 17.43
N ASP A 55 -31.63 5.79 16.94
CA ASP A 55 -32.18 4.43 17.12
C ASP A 55 -31.70 3.43 16.05
N GLY A 56 -30.82 3.86 15.15
CA GLY A 56 -30.32 3.02 14.06
C GLY A 56 -29.17 2.08 14.48
N PRO A 57 -28.74 1.18 13.57
CA PRO A 57 -27.62 0.30 13.80
C PRO A 57 -26.32 1.05 14.10
N ARG A 58 -25.65 0.65 15.17
CA ARG A 58 -24.38 1.26 15.63
C ARG A 58 -23.20 0.65 14.87
N LEU A 59 -23.04 1.03 13.61
CA LEU A 59 -22.07 0.46 12.68
C LEU A 59 -21.28 1.59 12.01
N LEU A 60 -19.96 1.44 11.94
CA LEU A 60 -19.07 2.34 11.21
C LEU A 60 -17.99 1.58 10.40
N ILE A 61 -17.39 2.28 9.43
CA ILE A 61 -16.17 1.82 8.75
C ILE A 61 -14.98 2.48 9.46
N MET A 62 -13.96 1.71 9.79
CA MET A 62 -12.71 2.21 10.35
C MET A 62 -11.56 1.93 9.40
N LEU A 63 -10.85 2.99 9.04
CA LEU A 63 -9.69 2.96 8.18
C LEU A 63 -8.44 3.29 8.99
N SER A 64 -7.57 2.31 9.13
CA SER A 64 -6.34 2.44 9.89
C SER A 64 -5.27 1.49 9.36
N THR A 65 -4.01 1.88 9.51
CA THR A 65 -2.83 1.09 9.17
C THR A 65 -1.97 0.83 10.41
N TYR A 66 -2.14 1.65 11.43
CA TYR A 66 -1.32 1.65 12.63
C TYR A 66 -1.87 0.74 13.71
N TYR A 67 -1.17 -0.36 13.98
CA TYR A 67 -1.64 -1.45 14.84
C TYR A 67 -2.07 -1.00 16.25
N ALA A 68 -1.22 -0.21 16.95
CA ALA A 68 -1.49 0.20 18.32
C ALA A 68 -2.71 1.13 18.43
N TRP A 69 -2.84 2.10 17.53
CA TRP A 69 -4.00 2.98 17.48
C TRP A 69 -5.28 2.18 17.19
N THR A 70 -5.21 1.26 16.22
CA THR A 70 -6.32 0.39 15.86
C THR A 70 -6.83 -0.43 17.05
N GLN A 71 -5.91 -1.00 17.84
CA GLN A 71 -6.28 -1.73 19.06
C GLN A 71 -7.00 -0.84 20.06
N GLN A 72 -6.51 0.39 20.29
CA GLN A 72 -7.15 1.35 21.20
C GLN A 72 -8.54 1.74 20.74
N ALA A 73 -8.70 2.05 19.45
CA ALA A 73 -9.99 2.41 18.86
C ALA A 73 -10.99 1.25 18.96
N LEU A 74 -10.57 0.03 18.64
CA LEU A 74 -11.43 -1.16 18.76
C LEU A 74 -11.85 -1.43 20.19
N ALA A 75 -10.95 -1.29 21.17
CA ALA A 75 -11.29 -1.45 22.59
C ALA A 75 -12.31 -0.39 23.07
N PHE A 76 -12.20 0.85 22.55
CA PHE A 76 -13.18 1.89 22.81
C PHE A 76 -14.56 1.55 22.22
N PHE A 77 -14.61 1.13 20.95
CA PHE A 77 -15.87 0.78 20.27
C PHE A 77 -16.53 -0.46 20.88
N GLU A 78 -15.75 -1.43 21.34
CA GLU A 78 -16.28 -2.60 22.05
C GLU A 78 -17.02 -2.16 23.33
N LYS A 79 -16.42 -1.27 24.14
CA LYS A 79 -17.07 -0.71 25.34
C LYS A 79 -18.35 0.09 25.02
N LYS A 80 -18.36 0.79 23.90
CA LYS A 80 -19.51 1.59 23.42
C LYS A 80 -20.55 0.76 22.67
N LYS A 81 -20.32 -0.55 22.49
CA LYS A 81 -21.17 -1.46 21.68
C LYS A 81 -21.38 -0.95 20.25
N ILE A 82 -20.34 -0.38 19.67
CA ILE A 82 -20.32 0.07 18.29
C ILE A 82 -19.63 -0.99 17.45
N GLN A 83 -20.29 -1.41 16.38
CA GLN A 83 -19.78 -2.39 15.42
C GLN A 83 -18.87 -1.73 14.38
N VAL A 84 -17.83 -2.44 13.96
CA VAL A 84 -16.80 -1.90 13.09
C VAL A 84 -16.58 -2.80 11.87
N ILE A 85 -16.46 -2.18 10.70
CA ILE A 85 -15.93 -2.80 9.48
C ILE A 85 -14.53 -2.24 9.28
N THR A 86 -13.53 -3.12 9.08
CA THR A 86 -12.13 -2.71 8.91
C THR A 86 -11.39 -3.59 7.90
N GLY A 87 -10.19 -3.15 7.50
CA GLY A 87 -9.23 -3.96 6.71
C GLY A 87 -8.26 -4.77 7.56
N ASN A 88 -8.20 -4.54 8.90
CA ASN A 88 -7.21 -5.13 9.78
C ASN A 88 -7.55 -6.57 10.20
N SER A 89 -6.52 -7.36 10.51
CA SER A 89 -6.65 -8.72 11.05
C SER A 89 -6.81 -8.79 12.57
N ILE A 90 -6.66 -7.66 13.26
CA ILE A 90 -6.76 -7.57 14.72
C ILE A 90 -8.06 -8.17 15.24
N GLN A 91 -7.97 -8.97 16.28
CA GLN A 91 -9.14 -9.59 16.89
C GLN A 91 -9.82 -8.64 17.88
N SER A 92 -11.13 -8.41 17.71
CA SER A 92 -11.99 -7.66 18.63
C SER A 92 -13.44 -8.05 18.42
N LYS A 93 -14.23 -8.04 19.48
CA LYS A 93 -15.68 -8.26 19.43
C LYS A 93 -16.43 -7.10 18.75
N ALA A 94 -15.80 -5.93 18.62
CA ALA A 94 -16.37 -4.81 17.87
C ALA A 94 -16.41 -5.09 16.36
N ILE A 95 -15.52 -5.95 15.84
CA ILE A 95 -15.43 -6.21 14.40
C ILE A 95 -16.53 -7.17 13.97
N VAL A 96 -17.38 -6.69 13.06
CA VAL A 96 -18.43 -7.48 12.41
C VAL A 96 -18.18 -7.65 10.92
N GLY A 97 -17.23 -6.91 10.36
CA GLY A 97 -16.88 -6.98 8.95
C GLY A 97 -15.41 -6.72 8.68
N ARG A 98 -14.86 -7.48 7.73
CA ARG A 98 -13.51 -7.27 7.20
C ARG A 98 -13.50 -7.25 5.69
N VAL A 99 -12.69 -6.36 5.15
CA VAL A 99 -12.32 -6.35 3.73
C VAL A 99 -10.81 -6.25 3.67
N SER A 100 -10.14 -7.33 3.37
CA SER A 100 -8.68 -7.43 3.35
C SER A 100 -8.18 -8.07 2.07
N PHE A 101 -6.87 -8.04 1.86
CA PHE A 101 -6.23 -8.74 0.75
C PHE A 101 -5.91 -10.18 1.14
N HIS A 102 -5.86 -11.07 0.13
CA HIS A 102 -5.54 -12.47 0.31
C HIS A 102 -4.02 -12.64 0.28
N TYR A 103 -3.36 -12.27 1.38
CA TYR A 103 -1.88 -12.28 1.48
C TYR A 103 -1.29 -13.69 1.39
N GLU A 104 -2.01 -14.70 1.86
CA GLU A 104 -1.60 -16.10 1.74
C GLU A 104 -1.41 -16.48 0.27
N ASP A 105 -2.43 -16.26 -0.57
CA ASP A 105 -2.39 -16.52 -2.00
C ASP A 105 -1.27 -15.72 -2.71
N ALA A 106 -1.03 -14.49 -2.24
CA ALA A 106 0.06 -13.66 -2.75
C ALA A 106 1.44 -14.26 -2.48
N ILE A 107 1.70 -14.66 -1.25
CA ILE A 107 2.99 -15.27 -0.86
C ILE A 107 3.20 -16.59 -1.61
N ILE A 108 2.18 -17.45 -1.68
CA ILE A 108 2.24 -18.71 -2.42
C ILE A 108 2.57 -18.45 -3.90
N SER A 109 1.80 -17.55 -4.54
CA SER A 109 1.99 -17.21 -5.96
C SER A 109 3.39 -16.67 -6.26
N LEU A 110 3.94 -15.82 -5.38
CA LEU A 110 5.27 -15.26 -5.55
C LEU A 110 6.36 -16.32 -5.35
N LEU A 111 6.24 -17.18 -4.35
CA LEU A 111 7.20 -18.28 -4.11
C LEU A 111 7.17 -19.30 -5.25
N GLU A 112 5.99 -19.66 -5.77
CA GLU A 112 5.86 -20.54 -6.93
C GLU A 112 6.49 -19.92 -8.18
N HIS A 113 6.25 -18.63 -8.42
CA HIS A 113 6.88 -17.90 -9.52
C HIS A 113 8.41 -17.90 -9.40
N LEU A 114 8.97 -17.54 -8.23
CA LEU A 114 10.41 -17.53 -8.01
C LEU A 114 11.04 -18.94 -8.19
N ARG A 115 10.39 -19.98 -7.67
CA ARG A 115 10.82 -21.37 -7.89
C ARG A 115 10.82 -21.72 -9.40
N SER A 116 9.79 -21.29 -10.14
CA SER A 116 9.72 -21.49 -11.59
C SER A 116 10.82 -20.75 -12.36
N CYS A 117 11.34 -19.66 -11.78
CA CYS A 117 12.50 -18.91 -12.31
C CYS A 117 13.86 -19.47 -11.84
N GLY A 118 13.87 -20.61 -11.14
CA GLY A 118 15.06 -21.30 -10.66
C GLY A 118 15.61 -20.78 -9.34
N CYS A 119 14.84 -20.00 -8.58
CA CYS A 119 15.24 -19.54 -7.25
C CYS A 119 15.07 -20.63 -6.21
N THR A 120 16.02 -20.72 -5.28
CA THR A 120 16.07 -21.72 -4.21
C THR A 120 16.17 -21.11 -2.82
N HIS A 121 16.66 -19.89 -2.71
CA HIS A 121 16.89 -19.20 -1.45
C HIS A 121 16.25 -17.81 -1.49
N THR A 122 15.02 -17.74 -1.01
CA THR A 122 14.23 -16.50 -1.02
C THR A 122 14.25 -15.81 0.33
N ALA A 123 14.53 -14.51 0.36
CA ALA A 123 14.37 -13.66 1.53
C ALA A 123 13.02 -12.92 1.50
N LEU A 124 12.52 -12.54 2.68
CA LEU A 124 11.45 -11.57 2.85
C LEU A 124 12.03 -10.25 3.37
N PHE A 125 11.75 -9.13 2.69
CA PHE A 125 12.39 -7.86 2.94
C PHE A 125 11.39 -6.73 3.18
N GLY A 126 11.70 -5.89 4.16
CA GLY A 126 11.01 -4.64 4.41
C GLY A 126 9.86 -4.74 5.41
N CYS A 127 9.76 -5.84 6.16
CA CYS A 127 8.71 -6.04 7.15
C CYS A 127 8.79 -5.00 8.27
N PHE A 128 7.67 -4.35 8.53
CA PHE A 128 7.48 -3.44 9.64
C PHE A 128 6.61 -4.07 10.72
N ARG A 129 7.13 -4.18 11.93
CA ARG A 129 6.48 -4.90 13.05
C ARG A 129 5.11 -4.35 13.46
N ASN A 130 4.84 -3.07 13.16
CA ASN A 130 3.57 -2.42 13.50
C ASN A 130 2.59 -2.32 12.32
N SER A 131 2.91 -2.93 11.19
CA SER A 131 2.02 -3.05 10.04
C SER A 131 1.27 -4.37 10.12
N ASP A 132 -0.05 -4.32 10.12
CA ASP A 132 -0.90 -5.51 10.15
C ASP A 132 -0.71 -6.39 8.90
N SER A 133 -0.57 -5.78 7.71
CA SER A 133 -0.27 -6.49 6.46
C SER A 133 1.05 -7.24 6.53
N ASP A 134 2.11 -6.56 6.98
CA ASP A 134 3.45 -7.15 7.00
C ASP A 134 3.54 -8.31 8.00
N ILE A 135 2.78 -8.24 9.11
CA ILE A 135 2.65 -9.35 10.08
C ILE A 135 2.00 -10.56 9.42
N GLN A 136 0.95 -10.37 8.63
CA GLN A 136 0.28 -11.46 7.91
C GLN A 136 1.19 -12.04 6.83
N GLU A 137 1.81 -11.22 6.00
CA GLU A 137 2.73 -11.63 4.94
C GLU A 137 3.90 -12.44 5.50
N LYS A 138 4.52 -11.96 6.59
CA LYS A 138 5.57 -12.66 7.30
C LYS A 138 5.10 -14.03 7.83
N THR A 139 3.90 -14.09 8.37
CA THR A 139 3.32 -15.32 8.90
C THR A 139 3.15 -16.37 7.81
N TYR A 140 2.57 -15.99 6.67
CA TYR A 140 2.38 -16.89 5.53
C TYR A 140 3.73 -17.27 4.88
N PHE A 141 4.68 -16.33 4.78
CA PHE A 141 6.01 -16.64 4.31
C PHE A 141 6.70 -17.71 5.17
N PHE A 142 6.69 -17.57 6.49
CA PHE A 142 7.29 -18.55 7.39
C PHE A 142 6.62 -19.91 7.28
N GLN A 143 5.31 -19.94 7.12
CA GLN A 143 4.55 -21.18 6.95
C GLN A 143 4.96 -21.88 5.66
N GLU A 144 4.98 -21.19 4.53
CA GLU A 144 5.35 -21.78 3.24
C GLU A 144 6.82 -22.24 3.21
N MET A 145 7.71 -21.52 3.86
CA MET A 145 9.12 -21.93 3.99
C MET A 145 9.26 -23.19 4.87
N ARG A 146 8.47 -23.31 5.95
CA ARG A 146 8.45 -24.55 6.76
C ARG A 146 7.89 -25.74 5.98
N LEU A 147 6.82 -25.54 5.20
CA LEU A 147 6.28 -26.57 4.32
C LEU A 147 7.29 -27.01 3.26
N ALA A 148 8.16 -26.12 2.82
CA ALA A 148 9.28 -26.42 1.94
C ALA A 148 10.48 -27.08 2.64
N GLY A 149 10.41 -27.35 3.97
CA GLY A 149 11.45 -28.02 4.74
C GLY A 149 12.51 -27.11 5.35
N ILE A 150 12.32 -25.77 5.31
CA ILE A 150 13.22 -24.81 5.94
C ILE A 150 12.93 -24.77 7.44
N SER A 151 13.92 -25.13 8.26
CA SER A 151 13.74 -25.24 9.72
C SER A 151 13.61 -23.89 10.41
N ASN A 152 14.35 -22.88 9.97
CA ASN A 152 14.39 -21.55 10.57
C ASN A 152 14.08 -20.46 9.52
N PRO A 153 12.83 -20.35 9.05
CA PRO A 153 12.46 -19.35 8.03
C PRO A 153 12.59 -17.91 8.53
N GLU A 154 12.65 -17.70 9.85
CA GLU A 154 12.87 -16.42 10.49
C GLU A 154 14.21 -15.79 10.08
N ASP A 155 15.22 -16.63 9.83
CA ASP A 155 16.55 -16.20 9.38
C ASP A 155 16.54 -15.58 7.98
N ALA A 156 15.51 -15.85 7.18
CA ALA A 156 15.31 -15.27 5.86
C ALA A 156 14.43 -14.00 5.87
N CYS A 157 14.02 -13.52 7.04
CA CYS A 157 13.17 -12.33 7.18
C CYS A 157 13.98 -11.13 7.67
N PHE A 158 13.95 -10.05 6.88
CA PHE A 158 14.65 -8.81 7.20
C PHE A 158 13.66 -7.72 7.58
N GLU A 159 13.61 -7.46 8.88
CA GLU A 159 12.75 -6.43 9.48
C GLU A 159 13.53 -5.16 9.76
N GLY A 160 12.92 -4.00 9.51
CA GLY A 160 13.44 -2.73 9.98
C GLY A 160 12.92 -2.43 11.39
N HIS A 161 13.78 -1.96 12.28
CA HIS A 161 13.35 -1.50 13.60
C HIS A 161 12.88 -0.05 13.56
N GLU A 162 13.59 0.81 12.84
CA GLU A 162 13.30 2.22 12.73
C GLU A 162 12.99 2.66 11.29
N ASN A 163 13.66 2.04 10.31
CA ASN A 163 13.51 2.42 8.91
C ASN A 163 13.98 1.31 7.94
N LEU A 164 13.65 1.46 6.66
CA LEU A 164 14.06 0.53 5.59
C LEU A 164 15.58 0.48 5.36
N THR A 165 16.32 1.53 5.72
CA THR A 165 17.78 1.56 5.55
C THR A 165 18.44 0.58 6.51
N ASP A 166 17.95 0.48 7.74
CA ASP A 166 18.46 -0.51 8.74
C ASP A 166 18.13 -1.94 8.30
N CYS A 167 16.94 -2.14 7.71
CA CYS A 167 16.55 -3.38 7.09
C CYS A 167 17.56 -3.79 5.99
N TYR A 168 17.93 -2.84 5.11
CA TYR A 168 18.94 -3.09 4.07
C TYR A 168 20.33 -3.40 4.65
N HIS A 169 20.78 -2.68 5.65
CA HIS A 169 22.07 -2.94 6.28
C HIS A 169 22.14 -4.36 6.87
N SER A 170 21.04 -4.84 7.42
CA SER A 170 20.94 -6.21 7.95
C SER A 170 20.93 -7.25 6.82
N PHE A 171 20.17 -7.00 5.77
CA PHE A 171 20.10 -7.83 4.56
C PHE A 171 21.48 -7.92 3.87
N LYS A 172 22.15 -6.77 3.67
CA LYS A 172 23.44 -6.69 2.98
C LYS A 172 24.53 -7.58 3.60
N LYS A 173 24.50 -7.80 4.90
CA LYS A 173 25.46 -8.68 5.58
C LYS A 173 25.34 -10.14 5.16
N ARG A 174 24.16 -10.54 4.70
CA ARG A 174 23.82 -11.92 4.35
C ARG A 174 23.30 -12.07 2.92
N ILE A 175 23.48 -11.05 2.09
CA ILE A 175 22.91 -10.98 0.74
C ILE A 175 23.30 -12.18 -0.14
N HIS A 176 24.52 -12.72 0.05
CA HIS A 176 25.03 -13.85 -0.73
C HIS A 176 24.38 -15.19 -0.37
N GLU A 177 23.56 -15.24 0.66
CA GLU A 177 22.78 -16.42 1.04
C GLU A 177 21.50 -16.56 0.21
N PHE A 178 21.10 -15.51 -0.54
CA PHE A 178 19.83 -15.44 -1.25
C PHE A 178 20.03 -15.19 -2.73
N ASP A 179 19.15 -15.79 -3.54
CA ASP A 179 19.06 -15.59 -4.98
C ASP A 179 17.81 -14.78 -5.37
N SER A 180 16.91 -14.58 -4.42
CA SER A 180 15.67 -13.87 -4.65
C SER A 180 15.13 -13.21 -3.37
N VAL A 181 14.29 -12.17 -3.56
CA VAL A 181 13.69 -11.40 -2.47
C VAL A 181 12.23 -11.11 -2.77
N ILE A 182 11.35 -11.41 -1.81
CA ILE A 182 9.99 -10.89 -1.75
C ILE A 182 10.02 -9.61 -0.92
N CYS A 183 9.62 -8.49 -1.50
CA CYS A 183 9.43 -7.24 -0.79
C CYS A 183 7.96 -7.09 -0.38
N VAL A 184 7.70 -6.69 0.85
CA VAL A 184 6.33 -6.56 1.41
C VAL A 184 5.49 -5.50 0.71
N ASN A 185 6.10 -4.55 0.00
CA ASN A 185 5.39 -3.53 -0.78
C ASN A 185 6.29 -2.86 -1.82
N ASP A 186 5.68 -2.06 -2.70
CA ASP A 186 6.35 -1.37 -3.81
C ASP A 186 7.46 -0.42 -3.34
N ILE A 187 7.30 0.22 -2.18
CA ILE A 187 8.28 1.16 -1.66
C ILE A 187 9.54 0.42 -1.22
N ALA A 188 9.37 -0.67 -0.47
CA ALA A 188 10.46 -1.54 -0.06
C ALA A 188 11.19 -2.12 -1.28
N ALA A 189 10.43 -2.56 -2.29
CA ALA A 189 10.99 -3.09 -3.53
C ALA A 189 11.74 -2.03 -4.34
N CYS A 190 11.18 -0.84 -4.49
CA CYS A 190 11.82 0.27 -5.20
C CYS A 190 13.13 0.68 -4.52
N MET A 191 13.09 0.84 -3.19
CA MET A 191 14.28 1.20 -2.39
C MET A 191 15.35 0.11 -2.50
N LEU A 192 14.99 -1.15 -2.30
CA LEU A 192 15.92 -2.29 -2.40
C LEU A 192 16.55 -2.37 -3.79
N THR A 193 15.74 -2.33 -4.84
CA THR A 193 16.19 -2.42 -6.24
C THR A 193 17.20 -1.31 -6.56
N LYS A 194 16.88 -0.06 -6.24
CA LYS A 194 17.80 1.07 -6.48
C LYS A 194 19.10 0.93 -5.71
N THR A 195 19.03 0.49 -4.46
CA THR A 195 20.22 0.35 -3.61
C THR A 195 21.11 -0.81 -4.11
N LEU A 196 20.51 -1.93 -4.51
CA LEU A 196 21.25 -3.05 -5.08
C LEU A 196 21.97 -2.68 -6.38
N ILE A 197 21.30 -1.95 -7.29
CA ILE A 197 21.92 -1.45 -8.53
C ILE A 197 23.09 -0.51 -8.21
N GLN A 198 22.94 0.38 -7.22
CA GLN A 198 24.02 1.27 -6.75
C GLN A 198 25.21 0.49 -6.15
N ASP A 199 24.94 -0.64 -5.51
CA ASP A 199 25.96 -1.55 -4.97
C ASP A 199 26.54 -2.50 -6.04
N GLY A 200 26.13 -2.37 -7.32
CA GLY A 200 26.67 -3.10 -8.46
C GLY A 200 25.99 -4.43 -8.79
N PHE A 201 24.88 -4.76 -8.14
CA PHE A 201 24.11 -5.97 -8.44
C PHE A 201 23.31 -5.79 -9.73
N ARG A 202 23.28 -6.83 -10.55
CA ARG A 202 22.44 -6.92 -11.76
C ARG A 202 21.14 -7.61 -11.42
N ILE A 203 20.04 -7.01 -11.87
CA ILE A 203 18.70 -7.54 -11.67
C ILE A 203 18.12 -7.84 -13.06
N PRO A 204 17.71 -9.07 -13.35
CA PRO A 204 17.50 -10.21 -12.41
C PRO A 204 18.71 -11.18 -12.29
N GLU A 205 19.89 -10.90 -12.88
CA GLU A 205 20.97 -11.88 -13.03
C GLU A 205 21.60 -12.30 -11.69
N ASP A 206 21.85 -11.34 -10.82
CA ASP A 206 22.49 -11.60 -9.52
C ASP A 206 21.47 -11.72 -8.39
N MET A 207 20.31 -11.06 -8.52
CA MET A 207 19.21 -11.09 -7.56
C MET A 207 17.86 -10.90 -8.26
N GLN A 208 16.91 -11.80 -8.03
CA GLN A 208 15.54 -11.65 -8.51
C GLN A 208 14.66 -10.98 -7.44
N ILE A 209 13.86 -9.99 -7.84
CA ILE A 209 13.05 -9.20 -6.90
C ILE A 209 11.59 -9.29 -7.30
N VAL A 210 10.73 -9.62 -6.32
CA VAL A 210 9.28 -9.56 -6.45
C VAL A 210 8.67 -8.74 -5.32
N THR A 211 7.45 -8.23 -5.53
CA THR A 211 6.78 -7.37 -4.54
C THR A 211 5.33 -7.76 -4.32
N ILE A 212 4.85 -7.55 -3.11
CA ILE A 212 3.43 -7.55 -2.79
C ILE A 212 2.93 -6.12 -2.98
N GLY A 213 1.91 -5.92 -3.82
CA GLY A 213 1.38 -4.59 -4.09
C GLY A 213 1.86 -3.93 -5.37
N ALA A 214 2.22 -4.66 -6.43
CA ALA A 214 2.63 -4.12 -7.75
C ALA A 214 1.53 -3.27 -8.43
N THR A 215 0.99 -2.32 -7.67
CA THR A 215 -0.15 -1.46 -8.04
C THR A 215 0.28 -0.07 -8.43
N THR A 216 1.43 0.37 -7.96
CA THR A 216 1.93 1.73 -8.13
C THR A 216 2.82 1.85 -9.36
N LYS A 217 3.08 3.09 -9.79
CA LYS A 217 4.03 3.39 -10.84
C LYS A 217 5.49 3.25 -10.38
N LEU A 218 5.74 3.11 -9.07
CA LEU A 218 7.05 2.79 -8.51
C LEU A 218 7.55 1.39 -8.92
N ARG A 219 6.68 0.58 -9.49
CA ARG A 219 7.02 -0.68 -10.11
C ARG A 219 8.11 -0.56 -11.20
N ASP A 220 8.16 0.57 -11.89
CA ASP A 220 9.11 0.82 -12.98
C ASP A 220 10.30 1.65 -12.44
N ILE A 221 11.50 1.04 -12.44
CA ILE A 221 12.73 1.59 -11.84
C ILE A 221 13.83 1.59 -12.90
N GLY A 222 13.98 2.70 -13.60
CA GLY A 222 14.89 2.74 -14.75
C GLY A 222 14.47 1.71 -15.82
N SER A 223 15.34 0.77 -16.15
CA SER A 223 15.03 -0.32 -17.09
C SER A 223 14.37 -1.54 -16.43
N ILE A 224 14.18 -1.53 -15.12
CA ILE A 224 13.61 -2.64 -14.36
C ILE A 224 12.13 -2.39 -14.10
N THR A 225 11.30 -3.34 -14.52
CA THR A 225 9.89 -3.42 -14.13
C THR A 225 9.72 -4.55 -13.13
N LEU A 226 9.23 -4.24 -11.93
CA LEU A 226 9.06 -5.21 -10.85
C LEU A 226 7.99 -6.25 -11.20
N THR A 227 8.29 -7.51 -10.96
CA THR A 227 7.30 -8.59 -10.88
C THR A 227 6.61 -8.52 -9.52
N GLY A 228 5.28 -8.68 -9.47
CA GLY A 228 4.59 -8.66 -8.18
C GLY A 228 3.10 -8.85 -8.26
N ILE A 229 2.47 -8.92 -7.09
CA ILE A 229 1.03 -9.07 -6.94
C ILE A 229 0.35 -7.69 -7.01
N ASN A 230 -0.55 -7.53 -7.97
CA ASN A 230 -1.32 -6.32 -8.13
C ASN A 230 -2.69 -6.46 -7.44
N TYR A 231 -2.90 -5.70 -6.38
CA TYR A 231 -4.19 -5.55 -5.72
C TYR A 231 -4.94 -4.31 -6.22
N SER A 232 -6.25 -4.27 -5.96
CA SER A 232 -7.08 -3.09 -6.18
C SER A 232 -7.53 -2.51 -4.84
N ASP A 233 -6.75 -1.58 -4.29
CA ASP A 233 -7.12 -0.86 -3.06
C ASP A 233 -8.44 -0.12 -3.22
N ARG A 234 -8.71 0.39 -4.43
CA ARG A 234 -9.98 1.03 -4.75
C ARG A 234 -11.16 0.07 -4.64
N ASP A 235 -10.99 -1.19 -5.02
CA ASP A 235 -12.02 -2.21 -4.86
C ASP A 235 -12.20 -2.59 -3.39
N ALA A 236 -11.13 -2.58 -2.59
CA ALA A 236 -11.25 -2.74 -1.14
C ALA A 236 -12.18 -1.68 -0.53
N GLY A 237 -11.98 -0.41 -0.86
CA GLY A 237 -12.86 0.67 -0.42
C GLY A 237 -14.31 0.51 -0.87
N LYS A 238 -14.54 0.11 -2.14
CA LYS A 238 -15.89 -0.18 -2.64
C LYS A 238 -16.57 -1.29 -1.85
N HIS A 239 -15.85 -2.39 -1.60
CA HIS A 239 -16.38 -3.55 -0.90
C HIS A 239 -16.65 -3.25 0.58
N MET A 240 -15.90 -2.36 1.23
CA MET A 240 -16.23 -1.89 2.59
C MET A 240 -17.62 -1.23 2.63
N VAL A 241 -17.95 -0.38 1.67
CA VAL A 241 -19.28 0.25 1.58
C VAL A 241 -20.38 -0.77 1.26
N LEU A 242 -20.10 -1.73 0.38
CA LEU A 242 -21.07 -2.79 0.05
C LEU A 242 -21.33 -3.71 1.26
N LEU A 243 -20.29 -4.06 1.99
CA LEU A 243 -20.38 -4.84 3.22
C LEU A 243 -21.10 -4.06 4.32
N PHE A 244 -20.81 -2.75 4.47
CA PHE A 244 -21.55 -1.87 5.40
C PHE A 244 -23.05 -1.91 5.10
N ARG A 245 -23.43 -1.73 3.85
CA ARG A 245 -24.84 -1.79 3.44
C ARG A 245 -25.48 -3.14 3.80
N TYR A 246 -24.79 -4.24 3.50
CA TYR A 246 -25.29 -5.58 3.79
C TYR A 246 -25.52 -5.77 5.28
N LEU A 247 -24.55 -5.44 6.11
CA LEU A 247 -24.64 -5.58 7.56
C LEU A 247 -25.66 -4.62 8.17
N TRP A 248 -25.76 -3.39 7.66
CA TRP A 248 -26.77 -2.42 8.08
C TRP A 248 -28.19 -2.95 7.90
N HIS A 249 -28.54 -3.50 6.74
CA HIS A 249 -29.87 -4.04 6.51
C HIS A 249 -30.16 -5.23 7.42
N ASN A 250 -29.21 -6.13 7.59
CA ASN A 250 -29.41 -7.30 8.47
C ASN A 250 -29.53 -6.92 9.97
N ALA A 251 -28.87 -5.84 10.40
CA ALA A 251 -29.02 -5.33 11.77
C ALA A 251 -30.40 -4.69 11.99
N CYS A 252 -31.00 -4.08 10.98
CA CYS A 252 -32.35 -3.50 11.05
C CYS A 252 -33.44 -4.57 11.11
N ASP A 253 -33.22 -5.76 10.53
CA ASP A 253 -34.23 -6.83 10.42
C ASP A 253 -34.36 -7.68 11.70
N ASN A 254 -33.80 -7.24 12.83
CA ASN A 254 -33.83 -7.96 14.13
C ASN A 254 -33.43 -9.45 14.03
N ALA A 255 -32.52 -9.79 13.12
CA ALA A 255 -32.01 -11.14 12.98
C ALA A 255 -31.31 -11.56 14.30
N THR A 256 -31.74 -12.69 14.86
CA THR A 256 -31.19 -13.26 16.09
C THR A 256 -29.75 -13.78 15.95
N SER A 257 -29.22 -13.81 14.72
CA SER A 257 -27.87 -14.28 14.41
C SER A 257 -26.90 -13.11 14.19
N HIS A 258 -25.77 -13.15 14.87
CA HIS A 258 -24.65 -12.23 14.60
C HIS A 258 -23.97 -12.63 13.28
N ILE A 259 -24.21 -11.84 12.23
CA ILE A 259 -23.55 -12.05 10.93
C ILE A 259 -22.19 -11.37 10.97
N LEU A 260 -21.13 -12.15 10.70
CA LEU A 260 -19.79 -11.64 10.47
C LEU A 260 -19.48 -11.70 8.96
N GLY A 261 -19.17 -10.56 8.36
CA GLY A 261 -18.80 -10.48 6.94
C GLY A 261 -17.27 -10.47 6.77
N ASN A 262 -16.75 -11.34 5.91
CA ASN A 262 -15.34 -11.31 5.53
C ASN A 262 -15.21 -11.37 4.01
N ILE A 263 -14.54 -10.36 3.42
CA ILE A 263 -14.27 -10.27 1.99
C ILE A 263 -12.76 -10.26 1.81
N LEU A 264 -12.24 -11.27 1.11
CA LEU A 264 -10.84 -11.35 0.72
C LEU A 264 -10.73 -10.97 -0.76
N ILE A 265 -9.80 -10.07 -1.07
CA ILE A 265 -9.53 -9.60 -2.42
C ILE A 265 -8.23 -10.27 -2.87
N SER A 266 -8.32 -11.18 -3.85
CA SER A 266 -7.16 -11.80 -4.47
C SER A 266 -6.47 -10.82 -5.42
N GLY A 267 -5.15 -10.82 -5.39
CA GLY A 267 -4.32 -10.07 -6.32
C GLY A 267 -4.08 -10.84 -7.62
N LYS A 268 -3.48 -10.16 -8.58
CA LYS A 268 -3.04 -10.77 -9.84
C LYS A 268 -1.54 -10.63 -9.98
N LEU A 269 -0.85 -11.73 -10.25
CA LEU A 269 0.57 -11.70 -10.57
C LEU A 269 0.77 -10.93 -11.88
N LYS A 270 1.59 -9.88 -11.82
CA LYS A 270 2.09 -9.13 -12.97
C LYS A 270 3.57 -9.40 -13.09
N ILE A 271 3.97 -10.01 -14.21
CA ILE A 271 5.35 -10.30 -14.49
C ILE A 271 6.03 -9.06 -15.08
N GLY A 272 7.20 -8.73 -14.57
CA GLY A 272 8.12 -7.74 -15.07
C GLY A 272 9.47 -8.39 -15.38
N ASN A 273 10.49 -7.58 -15.66
CA ASN A 273 11.84 -8.07 -15.94
C ASN A 273 12.75 -8.12 -14.71
N SER A 274 12.21 -7.89 -13.50
CA SER A 274 12.95 -8.10 -12.25
C SER A 274 13.10 -9.57 -11.86
N THR A 275 12.48 -10.47 -12.64
CA THR A 275 12.64 -11.93 -12.55
C THR A 275 12.96 -12.50 -13.93
N ARG A 276 13.62 -13.67 -13.96
CA ARG A 276 13.91 -14.38 -15.21
C ARG A 276 12.61 -14.93 -15.80
N LEU A 277 12.56 -15.02 -17.13
CA LEU A 277 11.46 -15.71 -17.79
C LEU A 277 11.62 -17.23 -17.58
N SER A 278 10.59 -17.87 -17.04
CA SER A 278 10.53 -19.32 -16.95
C SER A 278 10.01 -19.91 -18.26
N GLU A 279 10.64 -20.98 -18.75
CA GLU A 279 10.15 -21.72 -19.93
C GLU A 279 8.86 -22.49 -19.65
N THR A 280 8.40 -22.55 -18.40
CA THR A 280 7.25 -23.37 -17.94
C THR A 280 6.18 -22.58 -17.17
N THR A 281 5.78 -21.42 -17.63
CA THR A 281 4.68 -20.69 -17.00
C THR A 281 3.32 -21.11 -17.58
N ILE A 282 2.82 -22.31 -17.25
CA ILE A 282 1.38 -22.63 -17.27
C ILE A 282 1.09 -23.71 -16.21
N GLN A 283 0.30 -23.37 -15.22
CA GLN A 283 -0.62 -24.16 -14.40
C GLN A 283 -0.39 -24.31 -12.89
N LYS A 284 -1.34 -23.73 -12.18
CA LYS A 284 -2.11 -24.11 -10.99
C LYS A 284 -1.56 -23.92 -9.58
N ALA A 285 -2.39 -23.18 -8.83
CA ALA A 285 -2.35 -22.86 -7.41
C ALA A 285 -3.09 -23.88 -6.53
N SER A 286 -2.73 -24.04 -5.27
CA SER A 286 -3.62 -23.76 -4.09
C SER A 286 -3.28 -24.51 -2.81
N GLN A 287 -3.49 -23.82 -1.67
CA GLN A 287 -3.79 -24.20 -0.27
C GLN A 287 -2.60 -24.42 0.68
N SER A 288 -2.59 -24.06 1.95
CA SER A 288 -3.18 -23.07 2.88
C SER A 288 -2.55 -23.21 4.30
N ALA A 289 -2.39 -22.15 5.00
CA ALA A 289 -2.18 -21.54 6.32
C ALA A 289 -2.18 -22.35 7.66
N PRO A 290 -1.92 -21.83 8.92
CA PRO A 290 -1.79 -20.46 9.48
C PRO A 290 -0.75 -20.16 10.62
N ALA A 291 -0.46 -18.99 10.96
CA ALA A 291 -0.46 -17.95 12.02
C ALA A 291 0.33 -18.14 13.33
N SER A 292 0.98 -17.19 14.05
CA SER A 292 0.70 -15.84 14.53
C SER A 292 1.70 -15.30 15.59
N ASN A 293 1.74 -13.94 15.82
CA ASN A 293 2.05 -13.12 17.03
C ASN A 293 3.50 -12.81 17.43
N SER A 294 3.85 -11.64 17.97
CA SER A 294 3.33 -10.28 18.19
C SER A 294 4.33 -9.37 18.93
N ASN A 295 4.13 -8.01 18.82
CA ASN A 295 4.47 -6.87 19.72
C ASN A 295 5.90 -6.29 19.75
N LEU A 296 6.10 -5.04 19.67
CA LEU A 296 5.71 -3.63 19.71
C LEU A 296 6.96 -2.72 19.72
N PRO A 297 7.00 -1.39 19.68
CA PRO A 297 6.42 -0.34 18.82
C PRO A 297 7.48 0.51 18.10
N SER A 298 7.15 1.25 17.06
CA SER A 298 7.74 2.56 16.78
C SER A 298 7.03 3.33 15.68
N LEU A 299 6.98 4.60 15.88
CA LEU A 299 6.64 5.67 14.96
C LEU A 299 7.75 5.77 13.90
N ASP A 300 7.38 5.98 12.65
CA ASP A 300 8.30 6.44 11.60
C ASP A 300 9.08 5.41 10.78
N PHE A 301 8.59 4.15 10.64
CA PHE A 301 9.25 3.19 9.75
C PHE A 301 9.41 3.72 8.31
N TYR A 302 8.36 4.38 7.78
CA TYR A 302 8.35 5.01 6.47
C TYR A 302 8.68 6.52 6.50
N SER A 303 9.04 7.10 7.64
CA SER A 303 9.34 8.52 7.77
C SER A 303 10.78 8.90 7.36
N ASN A 304 11.61 7.92 7.06
CA ASN A 304 12.91 8.16 6.45
C ASN A 304 12.77 9.08 5.23
N SER A 305 13.67 10.06 5.12
CA SER A 305 13.62 11.08 4.06
C SER A 305 13.58 10.48 2.65
N LYS A 306 14.31 9.38 2.41
CA LYS A 306 14.27 8.65 1.13
C LYS A 306 12.89 8.04 0.85
N VAL A 307 12.26 7.44 1.87
CA VAL A 307 10.94 6.82 1.73
C VAL A 307 9.87 7.88 1.50
N ARG A 308 9.90 8.98 2.24
CA ARG A 308 9.00 10.15 1.99
C ARG A 308 9.16 10.70 0.57
N THR A 309 10.38 10.68 0.04
CA THR A 309 10.63 11.06 -1.34
C THR A 309 9.91 10.15 -2.33
N TYR A 310 9.92 8.83 -2.12
CA TYR A 310 9.18 7.89 -2.96
C TYR A 310 7.67 8.12 -2.90
N PHE A 311 7.10 8.37 -1.72
CA PHE A 311 5.69 8.74 -1.60
C PHE A 311 5.36 10.00 -2.39
N ARG A 312 6.19 11.03 -2.28
CA ARG A 312 6.00 12.30 -3.02
C ARG A 312 6.11 12.10 -4.52
N LEU A 313 7.08 11.29 -5.00
CA LEU A 313 7.21 10.93 -6.42
C LEU A 313 5.99 10.20 -6.94
N GLU A 314 5.53 9.18 -6.23
CA GLU A 314 4.35 8.42 -6.63
C GLU A 314 3.09 9.30 -6.64
N THR A 315 2.91 10.13 -5.60
CA THR A 315 1.79 11.09 -5.55
C THR A 315 1.82 12.04 -6.75
N LEU A 316 3.01 12.55 -7.10
CA LEU A 316 3.18 13.42 -8.26
C LEU A 316 2.77 12.70 -9.55
N VAL A 317 3.32 11.52 -9.79
CA VAL A 317 3.07 10.75 -11.02
C VAL A 317 1.60 10.32 -11.14
N GLN A 318 0.97 9.93 -10.04
CA GLN A 318 -0.46 9.57 -10.04
C GLN A 318 -1.38 10.77 -10.29
N SER A 319 -0.97 11.97 -9.90
CA SER A 319 -1.76 13.18 -10.12
C SER A 319 -1.62 13.75 -11.53
N CYS A 320 -0.62 13.31 -12.30
CA CYS A 320 -0.33 13.84 -13.64
C CYS A 320 -1.16 13.20 -14.74
N ASP A 321 -1.71 14.04 -15.62
CA ASP A 321 -2.13 13.64 -16.96
C ASP A 321 -0.96 13.77 -17.97
N GLN A 322 -1.21 13.43 -19.25
CA GLN A 322 -0.18 13.57 -20.29
C GLN A 322 0.34 15.00 -20.44
N THR A 323 -0.52 15.99 -20.26
CA THR A 323 -0.13 17.40 -20.35
C THR A 323 0.77 17.80 -19.18
N ASP A 324 0.46 17.32 -17.98
CA ASP A 324 1.27 17.56 -16.79
C ASP A 324 2.65 16.91 -16.93
N MET A 325 2.74 15.69 -17.48
CA MET A 325 4.02 15.04 -17.77
C MET A 325 4.87 15.85 -18.77
N GLN A 326 4.25 16.42 -19.81
CA GLN A 326 4.93 17.30 -20.75
C GLN A 326 5.41 18.60 -20.08
N ILE A 327 4.62 19.17 -19.20
CA ILE A 327 5.02 20.36 -18.41
C ILE A 327 6.23 20.03 -17.53
N LEU A 328 6.20 18.90 -16.82
CA LEU A 328 7.33 18.44 -15.98
C LEU A 328 8.60 18.24 -16.80
N LYS A 329 8.50 17.67 -18.00
CA LYS A 329 9.62 17.55 -18.93
C LYS A 329 10.20 18.91 -19.31
N CYS A 330 9.36 19.85 -19.70
CA CYS A 330 9.78 21.21 -20.02
C CYS A 330 10.42 21.93 -18.83
N LEU A 331 9.98 21.68 -17.61
CA LEU A 331 10.57 22.25 -16.40
C LEU A 331 11.97 21.71 -16.13
N LEU A 332 12.22 20.42 -16.40
CA LEU A 332 13.55 19.84 -16.30
C LEU A 332 14.54 20.43 -17.30
N GLU A 333 14.04 20.84 -18.47
CA GLU A 333 14.79 21.57 -19.51
C GLU A 333 14.95 23.07 -19.22
N ASP A 334 14.61 23.54 -18.01
CA ASP A 334 14.66 24.95 -17.59
C ASP A 334 13.82 25.92 -18.43
N ASN A 335 12.75 25.41 -19.03
CA ASN A 335 11.86 26.27 -19.80
C ASN A 335 11.03 27.18 -18.87
N SER A 336 10.90 28.45 -19.27
CA SER A 336 10.04 29.41 -18.59
C SER A 336 8.55 29.12 -18.87
N TYR A 337 7.65 29.63 -18.03
CA TYR A 337 6.19 29.54 -18.25
C TYR A 337 5.76 29.94 -19.67
N GLU A 338 6.39 30.96 -20.22
CA GLU A 338 6.09 31.45 -21.56
C GLU A 338 6.53 30.46 -22.65
N LYS A 339 7.72 29.85 -22.50
CA LYS A 339 8.20 28.83 -23.41
C LYS A 339 7.33 27.58 -23.35
N ILE A 340 6.95 27.13 -22.14
CA ILE A 340 6.04 25.99 -21.94
C ILE A 340 4.68 26.27 -22.58
N SER A 341 4.10 27.46 -22.36
CA SER A 341 2.85 27.89 -22.93
C SER A 341 2.88 27.81 -24.47
N LYS A 342 3.95 28.29 -25.10
CA LYS A 342 4.14 28.24 -26.55
C LYS A 342 4.35 26.80 -27.05
N ALA A 343 5.19 26.03 -26.38
CA ALA A 343 5.54 24.67 -26.80
C ALA A 343 4.34 23.69 -26.73
N LEU A 344 3.48 23.86 -25.72
CA LEU A 344 2.35 22.95 -25.48
C LEU A 344 1.01 23.55 -25.99
N PHE A 345 1.03 24.70 -26.62
CA PHE A 345 -0.19 25.40 -27.10
C PHE A 345 -1.23 25.64 -25.99
N LEU A 346 -0.78 25.93 -24.78
CA LEU A 346 -1.62 26.19 -23.60
C LEU A 346 -1.64 27.68 -23.25
N ALA A 347 -2.75 28.16 -22.68
CA ALA A 347 -2.77 29.48 -22.08
C ALA A 347 -1.79 29.56 -20.89
N ARG A 348 -1.09 30.69 -20.73
CA ARG A 348 -0.13 30.88 -19.64
C ARG A 348 -0.75 30.67 -18.25
N SER A 349 -2.01 31.08 -18.06
CA SER A 349 -2.78 30.86 -16.83
C SER A 349 -3.02 29.36 -16.56
N SER A 350 -3.27 28.57 -17.62
CA SER A 350 -3.44 27.12 -17.49
C SER A 350 -2.14 26.43 -17.08
N VAL A 351 -1.01 26.84 -17.68
CA VAL A 351 0.32 26.32 -17.27
C VAL A 351 0.60 26.66 -15.83
N HIS A 352 0.32 27.89 -15.41
CA HIS A 352 0.51 28.33 -14.04
C HIS A 352 -0.35 27.55 -13.04
N TYR A 353 -1.63 27.33 -13.37
CA TYR A 353 -2.56 26.55 -12.55
C TYR A 353 -2.09 25.10 -12.39
N ARG A 354 -1.70 24.46 -13.50
CA ARG A 354 -1.22 23.08 -13.48
C ARG A 354 0.05 22.92 -12.63
N ILE A 355 1.02 23.81 -12.80
CA ILE A 355 2.24 23.79 -11.98
C ILE A 355 1.92 23.96 -10.49
N ARG A 356 0.99 24.84 -10.13
CA ARG A 356 0.50 24.96 -8.75
C ARG A 356 -0.11 23.69 -8.20
N CYS A 357 -0.86 22.94 -9.02
CA CYS A 357 -1.40 21.66 -8.63
C CYS A 357 -0.28 20.63 -8.38
N LEU A 358 0.75 20.62 -9.23
CA LEU A 358 1.92 19.76 -9.08
C LEU A 358 2.76 20.11 -7.83
N GLU A 359 3.00 21.39 -7.58
CA GLU A 359 3.64 21.88 -6.34
C GLU A 359 2.90 21.39 -5.10
N LYS A 360 1.56 21.53 -5.11
CA LYS A 360 0.71 21.09 -4.00
C LYS A 360 0.74 19.57 -3.80
N ALA A 361 0.77 18.80 -4.89
CA ALA A 361 0.77 17.34 -4.84
C ALA A 361 1.98 16.79 -4.07
N ILE A 362 3.12 17.44 -4.15
CA ILE A 362 4.35 17.04 -3.43
C ILE A 362 4.69 17.91 -2.22
N GLY A 363 3.82 18.87 -1.88
CA GLY A 363 3.98 19.71 -0.69
C GLY A 363 5.17 20.68 -0.78
N VAL A 364 5.45 21.23 -1.98
CA VAL A 364 6.39 22.35 -2.18
C VAL A 364 5.61 23.63 -2.46
N THR A 365 6.27 24.76 -2.26
CA THR A 365 5.64 26.09 -2.34
C THR A 365 6.13 26.93 -3.51
N THR A 366 7.25 26.55 -4.10
CA THR A 366 7.90 27.30 -5.18
C THR A 366 8.27 26.40 -6.36
N LEU A 367 8.35 27.02 -7.56
CA LEU A 367 8.78 26.35 -8.78
C LEU A 367 10.21 25.80 -8.67
N ASP A 368 11.09 26.51 -7.99
CA ASP A 368 12.49 26.10 -7.82
C ASP A 368 12.56 24.85 -6.93
N GLU A 369 11.81 24.81 -5.84
CA GLU A 369 11.68 23.59 -5.01
C GLU A 369 11.12 22.40 -5.80
N LEU A 370 10.16 22.63 -6.71
CA LEU A 370 9.65 21.58 -7.59
C LEU A 370 10.75 21.06 -8.53
N LYS A 371 11.48 21.96 -9.20
CA LYS A 371 12.58 21.60 -10.10
C LYS A 371 13.69 20.85 -9.37
N ASP A 372 14.09 21.32 -8.20
CA ASP A 372 15.12 20.67 -7.38
C ASP A 372 14.68 19.27 -6.94
N PHE A 373 13.41 19.12 -6.55
CA PHE A 373 12.84 17.82 -6.23
C PHE A 373 12.89 16.86 -7.42
N LEU A 374 12.52 17.31 -8.62
CA LEU A 374 12.52 16.48 -9.83
C LEU A 374 13.96 16.04 -10.19
N ARG A 375 14.93 16.96 -10.17
CA ARG A 375 16.32 16.67 -10.50
C ARG A 375 17.00 15.77 -9.49
N SER A 376 16.83 16.07 -8.20
CA SER A 376 17.42 15.28 -7.12
C SER A 376 16.93 13.82 -7.09
N ASN A 377 15.80 13.55 -7.71
CA ASN A 377 15.19 12.22 -7.74
C ASN A 377 15.21 11.54 -9.11
N GLN A 378 16.01 12.04 -10.05
CA GLN A 378 16.16 11.45 -11.39
C GLN A 378 14.83 11.25 -12.11
N PHE A 379 13.92 12.23 -11.99
CA PHE A 379 12.58 12.14 -12.58
C PHE A 379 12.60 12.04 -14.11
N GLU A 380 13.70 12.43 -14.75
CA GLU A 380 13.91 12.26 -16.20
C GLU A 380 13.80 10.80 -16.65
N ASP A 381 14.25 9.86 -15.82
CA ASP A 381 14.17 8.43 -16.12
C ASP A 381 12.72 7.94 -16.09
N ILE A 382 11.89 8.52 -15.20
CA ILE A 382 10.45 8.21 -15.11
C ILE A 382 9.69 8.76 -16.33
N ILE A 383 10.08 9.95 -16.83
CA ILE A 383 9.44 10.55 -18.00
C ILE A 383 9.78 9.81 -19.30
N ARG A 384 10.99 9.27 -19.42
CA ARG A 384 11.43 8.54 -20.64
C ARG A 384 10.70 7.20 -20.83
N MET A 385 10.06 6.69 -19.79
CA MET A 385 9.39 5.40 -19.76
C MET A 385 7.87 5.49 -19.98
N ASN A 386 7.30 6.70 -19.97
CA ASN A 386 5.89 6.99 -20.23
C ASN A 386 5.73 7.80 -21.52
#